data_ba095610aeef1533889556a2847c267b
#
_entry.id   ba095610aeef1533889556a2847c267b
#
_cell.length_a   1.000
_cell.length_b   1.000
_cell.length_c   1.000
_cell.angle_alpha   90.00
_cell.angle_beta   90.00
_cell.angle_gamma   90.00
#
_symmetry.space_group_name_H-M   'P 1'
#
loop_
_entity.id
_entity.type
_entity.pdbx_description
1 polymer ?
#
loop_
_entity_poly.entity_id
_entity_poly.type
_entity_poly.pdbx_seq_one_letter_code
_entity_poly.pdbx_strand_id
1 'polypeptide(L)'
;KGEYLLILNNDTTHEPDWIDHLVKRIKSNISISAVQSKIKNDKKRDHFDFAGACGGFMDKYCFPFARGRIIYTVEKDTGQYDGACKIFWASGTAFLTRKNIFNQLGGFDETLFAHMEEIDYHWKCQLMGHEIWVEPLSIVYHKGAVTLPVSSSKKTFLNYRNSLILLLTNYPASISFRLFFPRFFLECISLVKEILT
;
A
#
# COMPACT_ATOMS: atom_id res chain seq x y z
N LYS A 1 -4.33 -10.38 -22.79
CA LYS A 1 -3.12 -10.77 -23.55
C LYS A 1 -1.82 -10.15 -23.01
N GLY A 2 -1.87 -9.22 -22.05
CA GLY A 2 -0.67 -8.59 -21.46
C GLY A 2 0.04 -9.49 -20.43
N GLU A 3 1.34 -9.26 -20.25
CA GLU A 3 2.20 -9.93 -19.26
C GLU A 3 2.05 -9.32 -17.85
N TYR A 4 1.73 -8.04 -17.80
CA TYR A 4 1.58 -7.26 -16.58
C TYR A 4 0.15 -6.73 -16.44
N LEU A 5 -0.24 -6.42 -15.19
CA LEU A 5 -1.44 -5.67 -14.84
C LEU A 5 -1.00 -4.35 -14.20
N LEU A 6 -1.55 -3.26 -14.69
CA LEU A 6 -1.42 -1.94 -14.07
C LEU A 6 -2.67 -1.67 -13.24
N ILE A 7 -2.49 -1.54 -11.93
CA ILE A 7 -3.52 -1.10 -11.00
C ILE A 7 -3.34 0.40 -10.84
N LEU A 8 -4.40 1.15 -11.13
CA LEU A 8 -4.35 2.60 -11.20
C LEU A 8 -5.67 3.22 -10.79
N ASN A 9 -5.63 4.18 -9.88
CA ASN A 9 -6.78 5.01 -9.56
C ASN A 9 -7.13 5.94 -10.73
N ASN A 10 -8.42 6.18 -10.94
CA ASN A 10 -8.91 7.03 -12.03
C ASN A 10 -8.75 8.54 -11.76
N ASP A 11 -8.31 8.94 -10.57
CA ASP A 11 -8.07 10.32 -10.13
C ASP A 11 -6.57 10.66 -10.06
N THR A 12 -5.79 10.11 -10.97
CA THR A 12 -4.33 10.33 -11.08
C THR A 12 -3.96 11.09 -12.36
N THR A 13 -2.83 11.79 -12.29
CA THR A 13 -2.06 12.31 -13.42
C THR A 13 -0.62 11.84 -13.32
N HIS A 14 0.16 11.89 -14.40
CA HIS A 14 1.44 11.20 -14.47
C HIS A 14 2.50 12.04 -15.17
N GLU A 15 3.78 11.83 -14.82
CA GLU A 15 4.90 12.30 -15.64
C GLU A 15 5.02 11.44 -16.92
N PRO A 16 5.65 11.97 -17.98
CA PRO A 16 6.00 11.17 -19.16
C PRO A 16 6.82 9.94 -18.75
N ASP A 17 6.69 8.85 -19.52
CA ASP A 17 7.49 7.62 -19.38
C ASP A 17 7.41 6.90 -18.02
N TRP A 18 6.46 7.28 -17.15
CA TRP A 18 6.31 6.70 -15.82
C TRP A 18 6.09 5.17 -15.84
N ILE A 19 5.37 4.66 -16.84
CA ILE A 19 5.15 3.20 -17.02
C ILE A 19 6.44 2.52 -17.42
N ASP A 20 7.26 3.13 -18.26
CA ASP A 20 8.51 2.54 -18.74
C ASP A 20 9.48 2.31 -17.58
N HIS A 21 9.53 3.21 -16.60
CA HIS A 21 10.29 3.04 -15.39
C HIS A 21 9.80 1.83 -14.56
N LEU A 22 8.48 1.64 -14.42
CA LEU A 22 7.92 0.47 -13.74
C LEU A 22 8.26 -0.84 -14.48
N VAL A 23 8.09 -0.85 -15.81
CA VAL A 23 8.41 -2.01 -16.64
C VAL A 23 9.89 -2.35 -16.59
N LYS A 24 10.77 -1.35 -16.64
CA LYS A 24 12.21 -1.55 -16.49
C LYS A 24 12.56 -2.17 -15.14
N ARG A 25 11.97 -1.68 -14.06
CA ARG A 25 12.20 -2.21 -12.71
C ARG A 25 11.70 -3.64 -12.57
N ILE A 26 10.48 -3.95 -12.95
CA ILE A 26 9.92 -5.31 -12.79
C ILE A 26 10.66 -6.35 -13.65
N LYS A 27 11.22 -5.93 -14.78
CA LYS A 27 12.05 -6.80 -15.65
C LYS A 27 13.46 -7.00 -15.13
N SER A 28 13.97 -6.12 -14.27
CA SER A 28 15.36 -6.19 -13.80
C SER A 28 15.65 -7.42 -12.93
N ASN A 29 14.63 -7.99 -12.29
CA ASN A 29 14.75 -9.23 -11.50
C ASN A 29 13.43 -10.00 -11.53
N ILE A 30 13.51 -11.31 -11.78
CA ILE A 30 12.34 -12.20 -11.84
C ILE A 30 11.64 -12.35 -10.49
N SER A 31 12.34 -12.13 -9.38
CA SER A 31 11.75 -12.15 -8.04
C SER A 31 10.81 -10.97 -7.76
N ILE A 32 10.92 -9.86 -8.53
CA ILE A 32 10.04 -8.71 -8.37
C ILE A 32 8.67 -9.05 -8.95
N SER A 33 7.65 -9.12 -8.09
CA SER A 33 6.25 -9.35 -8.49
C SER A 33 5.47 -8.08 -8.70
N ALA A 34 5.77 -7.01 -7.96
CA ALA A 34 5.08 -5.73 -8.10
C ALA A 34 6.04 -4.54 -7.88
N VAL A 35 5.71 -3.41 -8.53
CA VAL A 35 6.47 -2.16 -8.46
C VAL A 35 5.51 -0.99 -8.34
N GLN A 36 5.68 -0.17 -7.29
CA GLN A 36 4.93 1.05 -7.04
C GLN A 36 5.61 2.27 -7.65
N SER A 37 4.83 3.21 -8.18
CA SER A 37 5.30 4.57 -8.48
C SER A 37 5.54 5.40 -7.20
N LYS A 38 6.38 6.43 -7.26
CA LYS A 38 6.38 7.52 -6.29
C LYS A 38 5.07 8.30 -6.44
N ILE A 39 4.27 8.35 -5.38
CA ILE A 39 2.96 9.00 -5.40
C ILE A 39 3.05 10.35 -4.71
N LYS A 40 2.77 11.40 -5.45
CA LYS A 40 2.81 12.80 -5.02
C LYS A 40 1.42 13.41 -5.01
N ASN A 41 1.22 14.44 -4.22
CA ASN A 41 -0.03 15.17 -4.15
C ASN A 41 -0.23 16.02 -5.43
N ASP A 42 -1.38 15.92 -6.09
CA ASP A 42 -1.63 16.65 -7.35
C ASP A 42 -1.70 18.18 -7.16
N LYS A 43 -2.20 18.65 -6.00
CA LYS A 43 -2.31 20.09 -5.70
C LYS A 43 -1.01 20.68 -5.15
N LYS A 44 -0.21 19.87 -4.44
CA LYS A 44 1.09 20.24 -3.86
C LYS A 44 2.16 19.28 -4.36
N ARG A 45 2.56 19.43 -5.61
CA ARG A 45 3.46 18.51 -6.32
C ARG A 45 4.86 18.36 -5.71
N ASP A 46 5.23 19.20 -4.77
CA ASP A 46 6.45 19.12 -3.98
C ASP A 46 6.26 18.32 -2.66
N HIS A 47 5.07 17.71 -2.43
CA HIS A 47 4.78 16.87 -1.28
C HIS A 47 4.37 15.47 -1.73
N PHE A 48 4.64 14.47 -0.89
CA PHE A 48 4.11 13.13 -1.09
C PHE A 48 2.60 13.11 -0.95
N ASP A 49 1.96 12.08 -1.49
CA ASP A 49 0.54 11.82 -1.24
C ASP A 49 0.35 11.02 0.07
N PHE A 50 -0.80 11.20 0.68
CA PHE A 50 -1.18 10.46 1.89
C PHE A 50 -1.31 8.95 1.64
N ALA A 51 -1.78 8.55 0.47
CA ALA A 51 -2.10 7.17 0.11
C ALA A 51 -0.89 6.43 -0.48
N GLY A 52 0.09 6.06 0.36
CA GLY A 52 1.20 5.18 -0.03
C GLY A 52 2.48 5.89 -0.44
N ALA A 53 2.47 7.21 -0.60
CA ALA A 53 3.66 8.07 -0.79
C ALA A 53 4.81 7.42 -1.60
N CYS A 54 5.92 7.06 -0.96
CA CYS A 54 7.08 6.43 -1.61
C CYS A 54 7.37 5.02 -1.08
N GLY A 55 6.32 4.18 -0.99
CA GLY A 55 6.38 2.79 -0.56
C GLY A 55 5.87 2.54 0.85
N GLY A 56 5.14 1.44 1.00
CA GLY A 56 4.50 1.03 2.23
C GLY A 56 5.27 -0.04 2.99
N PHE A 57 5.14 -0.01 4.31
CA PHE A 57 5.70 -0.96 5.26
C PHE A 57 4.63 -1.41 6.24
N MET A 58 4.94 -2.41 7.03
CA MET A 58 4.05 -3.00 8.03
C MET A 58 4.83 -3.24 9.30
N ASP A 59 4.28 -2.87 10.45
CA ASP A 59 4.86 -3.26 11.72
C ASP A 59 4.41 -4.69 12.14
N LYS A 60 5.01 -5.21 13.20
CA LYS A 60 4.69 -6.56 13.69
C LYS A 60 3.24 -6.75 14.17
N TYR A 61 2.53 -5.65 14.44
CA TYR A 61 1.14 -5.67 14.86
C TYR A 61 0.15 -5.46 13.70
N CYS A 62 0.61 -5.48 12.45
CA CYS A 62 -0.18 -5.20 11.25
C CYS A 62 -0.70 -3.77 11.16
N PHE A 63 0.03 -2.80 11.68
CA PHE A 63 -0.23 -1.40 11.37
C PHE A 63 0.57 -0.98 10.14
N PRO A 64 -0.10 -0.60 9.04
CA PRO A 64 0.58 -0.14 7.85
C PRO A 64 1.07 1.29 8.01
N PHE A 65 2.27 1.56 7.51
CA PHE A 65 2.84 2.90 7.41
C PHE A 65 3.57 3.08 6.08
N ALA A 66 3.86 4.31 5.71
CA ALA A 66 4.50 4.61 4.43
C ALA A 66 5.62 5.66 4.59
N ARG A 67 6.66 5.54 3.78
CA ARG A 67 7.70 6.58 3.68
C ARG A 67 7.10 7.83 3.06
N GLY A 68 7.47 9.01 3.58
CA GLY A 68 6.89 10.28 3.18
C GLY A 68 5.63 10.67 3.95
N ARG A 69 5.25 9.87 4.97
CA ARG A 69 4.12 10.16 5.84
C ARG A 69 4.39 9.72 7.29
N ILE A 70 4.16 10.62 8.23
CA ILE A 70 4.18 10.32 9.67
C ILE A 70 2.79 10.59 10.23
N ILE A 71 2.04 9.54 10.51
CA ILE A 71 0.63 9.56 10.96
C ILE A 71 -0.22 10.38 9.98
N TYR A 72 -0.53 11.66 10.30
CA TYR A 72 -1.32 12.57 9.47
C TYR A 72 -0.48 13.62 8.74
N THR A 73 0.82 13.72 9.04
CA THR A 73 1.72 14.69 8.42
C THR A 73 2.37 14.08 7.19
N VAL A 74 2.28 14.77 6.07
CA VAL A 74 2.89 14.38 4.80
C VAL A 74 4.16 15.20 4.60
N GLU A 75 5.24 14.53 4.25
CA GLU A 75 6.55 15.15 4.04
C GLU A 75 6.61 15.88 2.69
N LYS A 76 7.46 16.91 2.63
CA LYS A 76 7.91 17.48 1.37
C LYS A 76 8.91 16.51 0.71
N ASP A 77 8.78 16.32 -0.60
CA ASP A 77 9.73 15.56 -1.40
C ASP A 77 10.95 16.45 -1.72
N THR A 78 12.06 16.19 -1.06
CA THR A 78 13.36 16.84 -1.26
C THR A 78 14.38 15.88 -1.88
N GLY A 79 13.93 14.76 -2.43
CA GLY A 79 14.79 13.69 -2.97
C GLY A 79 15.22 12.65 -1.94
N GLN A 80 14.73 12.75 -0.69
CA GLN A 80 15.12 11.85 0.40
C GLN A 80 14.79 10.36 0.14
N TYR A 81 13.89 10.08 -0.81
CA TYR A 81 13.48 8.73 -1.20
C TYR A 81 13.67 8.45 -2.70
N ASP A 82 14.65 9.06 -3.35
CA ASP A 82 14.90 8.86 -4.79
C ASP A 82 15.62 7.54 -5.12
N GLY A 83 16.07 6.81 -4.11
CA GLY A 83 16.59 5.45 -4.28
C GLY A 83 15.49 4.40 -4.37
N ALA A 84 15.45 3.63 -5.46
CA ALA A 84 14.58 2.47 -5.57
C ALA A 84 14.92 1.44 -4.49
N CYS A 85 13.90 0.87 -3.82
CA CYS A 85 14.12 -0.12 -2.77
C CYS A 85 12.96 -1.09 -2.64
N LYS A 86 13.22 -2.18 -1.89
CA LYS A 86 12.17 -3.11 -1.46
C LYS A 86 11.23 -2.44 -0.46
N ILE A 87 9.94 -2.73 -0.60
CA ILE A 87 8.88 -2.26 0.28
C ILE A 87 8.03 -3.45 0.69
N PHE A 88 7.18 -3.29 1.71
CA PHE A 88 6.30 -4.37 2.13
C PHE A 88 5.03 -4.41 1.27
N TRP A 89 4.43 -3.25 0.95
CA TRP A 89 3.24 -3.16 0.12
C TRP A 89 3.30 -1.95 -0.81
N ALA A 90 2.71 -2.11 -1.97
CA ALA A 90 2.51 -1.05 -2.96
C ALA A 90 1.09 -0.52 -2.84
N SER A 91 0.93 0.80 -2.92
CA SER A 91 -0.39 1.45 -2.87
C SER A 91 -1.23 1.13 -4.10
N GLY A 92 -2.51 0.82 -3.90
CA GLY A 92 -3.50 0.67 -4.96
C GLY A 92 -3.68 1.90 -5.85
N THR A 93 -3.11 3.05 -5.46
CA THR A 93 -3.13 4.26 -6.28
C THR A 93 -2.41 4.08 -7.62
N ALA A 94 -1.21 3.45 -7.61
CA ALA A 94 -0.45 3.21 -8.85
C ALA A 94 0.63 2.13 -8.64
N PHE A 95 0.42 0.93 -9.13
CA PHE A 95 1.45 -0.10 -9.18
C PHE A 95 1.29 -1.04 -10.37
N LEU A 96 2.40 -1.56 -10.85
CA LEU A 96 2.48 -2.59 -11.87
C LEU A 96 2.75 -3.95 -11.21
N THR A 97 2.05 -5.00 -11.62
CA THR A 97 2.28 -6.36 -11.10
C THR A 97 2.32 -7.40 -12.21
N ARG A 98 2.98 -8.55 -11.95
CA ARG A 98 2.99 -9.70 -12.86
C ARG A 98 1.62 -10.36 -12.88
N LYS A 99 1.01 -10.45 -14.06
CA LYS A 99 -0.33 -11.03 -14.25
C LYS A 99 -0.41 -12.49 -13.81
N ASN A 100 0.62 -13.29 -14.08
CA ASN A 100 0.66 -14.70 -13.67
C ASN A 100 0.63 -14.85 -12.15
N ILE A 101 1.37 -14.02 -11.39
CA ILE A 101 1.39 -14.03 -9.93
C ILE A 101 0.02 -13.57 -9.38
N PHE A 102 -0.53 -12.48 -9.95
CA PHE A 102 -1.85 -11.99 -9.58
C PHE A 102 -2.94 -13.05 -9.74
N ASN A 103 -2.95 -13.75 -10.87
CA ASN A 103 -3.89 -14.83 -11.15
C ASN A 103 -3.66 -16.05 -10.25
N GLN A 104 -2.40 -16.41 -9.99
CA GLN A 104 -2.03 -17.55 -9.12
C GLN A 104 -2.51 -17.35 -7.69
N LEU A 105 -2.50 -16.11 -7.19
CA LEU A 105 -2.99 -15.74 -5.86
C LEU A 105 -4.51 -15.49 -5.81
N GLY A 106 -5.21 -15.56 -6.95
CA GLY A 106 -6.65 -15.34 -7.04
C GLY A 106 -7.08 -13.87 -7.07
N GLY A 107 -6.12 -12.95 -7.29
CA GLY A 107 -6.39 -11.50 -7.30
C GLY A 107 -6.49 -10.90 -5.91
N PHE A 108 -7.32 -9.86 -5.76
CA PHE A 108 -7.64 -9.27 -4.47
C PHE A 108 -8.72 -10.06 -3.74
N ASP A 109 -8.60 -10.15 -2.42
CA ASP A 109 -9.60 -10.81 -1.59
C ASP A 109 -10.87 -9.94 -1.49
N GLU A 110 -11.96 -10.39 -2.13
CA GLU A 110 -13.22 -9.67 -2.19
C GLU A 110 -13.88 -9.49 -0.80
N THR A 111 -13.53 -10.31 0.19
CA THR A 111 -14.07 -10.20 1.55
C THR A 111 -13.59 -8.93 2.25
N LEU A 112 -12.46 -8.36 1.82
CA LEU A 112 -11.95 -7.09 2.32
C LEU A 112 -12.77 -5.90 1.80
N PHE A 113 -13.44 -6.03 0.66
CA PHE A 113 -14.28 -5.06 -0.03
C PHE A 113 -13.50 -3.81 -0.49
N ALA A 114 -12.86 -3.09 0.41
CA ALA A 114 -12.03 -1.90 0.14
C ALA A 114 -11.08 -1.65 1.31
N HIS A 115 -9.91 -1.09 1.02
CA HIS A 115 -8.78 -0.88 1.92
C HIS A 115 -8.13 -2.18 2.41
N MET A 116 -6.81 -2.23 2.31
CA MET A 116 -5.92 -3.33 2.68
C MET A 116 -5.91 -4.54 1.72
N GLU A 117 -6.74 -4.59 0.68
CA GLU A 117 -6.74 -5.66 -0.31
C GLU A 117 -5.41 -5.74 -1.06
N GLU A 118 -4.80 -4.59 -1.38
CA GLU A 118 -3.48 -4.53 -1.98
C GLU A 118 -2.38 -4.95 -1.01
N ILE A 119 -2.54 -4.64 0.28
CA ILE A 119 -1.60 -5.04 1.32
C ILE A 119 -1.62 -6.55 1.51
N ASP A 120 -2.81 -7.15 1.57
CA ASP A 120 -3.01 -8.59 1.63
C ASP A 120 -2.36 -9.30 0.43
N TYR A 121 -2.63 -8.82 -0.77
CA TYR A 121 -2.04 -9.33 -2.00
C TYR A 121 -0.52 -9.30 -1.97
N HIS A 122 0.08 -8.17 -1.59
CA HIS A 122 1.54 -8.03 -1.54
C HIS A 122 2.16 -8.88 -0.43
N TRP A 123 1.48 -9.07 0.68
CA TRP A 123 1.93 -9.98 1.73
C TRP A 123 1.96 -11.42 1.22
N LYS A 124 0.89 -11.88 0.56
CA LYS A 124 0.83 -13.19 -0.08
C LYS A 124 1.93 -13.38 -1.14
N CYS A 125 2.24 -12.35 -1.93
CA CYS A 125 3.39 -12.38 -2.84
C CYS A 125 4.71 -12.64 -2.09
N GLN A 126 4.94 -11.98 -0.97
CA GLN A 126 6.17 -12.16 -0.18
C GLN A 126 6.23 -13.53 0.50
N LEU A 127 5.10 -14.08 0.96
CA LEU A 127 5.03 -15.47 1.48
C LEU A 127 5.40 -16.50 0.41
N MET A 128 5.21 -16.18 -0.88
CA MET A 128 5.68 -16.99 -2.01
C MET A 128 7.14 -16.71 -2.41
N GLY A 129 7.86 -15.86 -1.69
CA GLY A 129 9.27 -15.52 -1.95
C GLY A 129 9.47 -14.41 -2.99
N HIS A 130 8.41 -13.69 -3.38
CA HIS A 130 8.50 -12.55 -4.28
C HIS A 130 8.83 -11.25 -3.54
N GLU A 131 9.31 -10.27 -4.30
CA GLU A 131 9.68 -8.95 -3.83
C GLU A 131 8.73 -7.88 -4.35
N ILE A 132 8.45 -6.89 -3.54
CA ILE A 132 7.71 -5.69 -3.88
C ILE A 132 8.68 -4.50 -3.85
N TRP A 133 8.64 -3.65 -4.85
CA TRP A 133 9.58 -2.53 -4.97
C TRP A 133 8.84 -1.21 -5.19
N VAL A 134 9.50 -0.10 -4.84
CA VAL A 134 9.14 1.23 -5.30
C VAL A 134 10.18 1.70 -6.31
N GLU A 135 9.70 2.34 -7.40
CA GLU A 135 10.52 2.97 -8.43
C GLU A 135 10.27 4.49 -8.41
N PRO A 136 11.16 5.27 -7.78
CA PRO A 136 10.94 6.71 -7.62
C PRO A 136 11.03 7.54 -8.91
N LEU A 137 11.63 7.01 -9.98
CA LEU A 137 11.63 7.65 -11.29
C LEU A 137 10.25 7.60 -11.97
N SER A 138 9.39 6.66 -11.54
CA SER A 138 7.99 6.61 -11.93
C SER A 138 7.18 7.52 -11.03
N ILE A 139 6.74 8.67 -11.52
CA ILE A 139 6.04 9.68 -10.72
C ILE A 139 4.56 9.75 -11.14
N VAL A 140 3.69 9.62 -10.13
CA VAL A 140 2.25 9.74 -10.27
C VAL A 140 1.73 10.78 -9.28
N TYR A 141 0.83 11.65 -9.73
CA TYR A 141 0.15 12.65 -8.90
C TYR A 141 -1.27 12.19 -8.63
N HIS A 142 -1.68 12.20 -7.38
CA HIS A 142 -2.98 11.73 -6.92
C HIS A 142 -3.82 12.90 -6.39
N LYS A 143 -5.06 13.02 -6.86
CA LYS A 143 -5.97 14.09 -6.43
C LYS A 143 -6.50 13.85 -5.03
N GLY A 144 -6.61 12.58 -4.63
CA GLY A 144 -7.03 12.15 -3.29
C GLY A 144 -8.47 12.46 -2.92
N ALA A 145 -9.06 11.61 -2.06
CA ALA A 145 -10.36 11.82 -1.40
C ALA A 145 -11.59 12.00 -2.32
N VAL A 146 -11.53 11.58 -3.58
CA VAL A 146 -12.67 11.70 -4.51
C VAL A 146 -13.75 10.63 -4.21
N THR A 147 -13.33 9.43 -3.75
CA THR A 147 -14.25 8.29 -3.61
C THR A 147 -14.87 8.16 -2.21
N LEU A 148 -14.10 8.38 -1.15
CA LEU A 148 -14.59 8.36 0.24
C LEU A 148 -13.94 9.50 1.04
N PRO A 149 -14.73 10.36 1.71
CA PRO A 149 -14.19 11.39 2.59
C PRO A 149 -13.28 10.79 3.64
N VAL A 150 -12.22 11.50 4.02
CA VAL A 150 -11.25 11.07 5.06
C VAL A 150 -11.96 10.77 6.38
N SER A 151 -13.04 11.50 6.69
CA SER A 151 -13.87 11.39 7.90
C SER A 151 -14.97 10.31 7.83
N SER A 152 -14.98 9.43 6.82
CA SER A 152 -16.02 8.40 6.71
C SER A 152 -15.84 7.32 7.78
N SER A 153 -16.82 7.17 8.67
CA SER A 153 -16.87 6.08 9.67
C SER A 153 -16.77 4.68 9.03
N LYS A 154 -17.32 4.52 7.82
CA LYS A 154 -17.18 3.28 7.03
C LYS A 154 -15.72 3.00 6.67
N LYS A 155 -14.96 4.03 6.28
CA LYS A 155 -13.53 3.91 5.96
C LYS A 155 -12.74 3.49 7.20
N THR A 156 -12.97 4.15 8.32
CA THR A 156 -12.35 3.83 9.61
C THR A 156 -12.66 2.37 9.97
N PHE A 157 -13.93 1.96 9.97
CA PHE A 157 -14.35 0.59 10.24
C PHE A 157 -13.63 -0.43 9.33
N LEU A 158 -13.57 -0.19 8.02
CA LEU A 158 -12.91 -1.10 7.09
C LEU A 158 -11.41 -1.22 7.37
N ASN A 159 -10.73 -0.13 7.67
CA ASN A 159 -9.30 -0.15 8.01
C ASN A 159 -9.04 -0.99 9.27
N TYR A 160 -9.82 -0.81 10.33
CA TYR A 160 -9.69 -1.59 11.57
C TYR A 160 -10.00 -3.08 11.33
N ARG A 161 -11.18 -3.37 10.75
CA ARG A 161 -11.61 -4.74 10.45
C ARG A 161 -10.59 -5.48 9.58
N ASN A 162 -10.19 -4.87 8.46
CA ASN A 162 -9.34 -5.52 7.48
C ASN A 162 -7.93 -5.75 8.01
N SER A 163 -7.36 -4.81 8.78
CA SER A 163 -6.06 -5.03 9.38
C SER A 163 -6.03 -6.15 10.42
N LEU A 164 -7.14 -6.37 11.14
CA LEU A 164 -7.29 -7.53 12.03
C LEU A 164 -7.45 -8.83 11.22
N ILE A 165 -8.18 -8.81 10.11
CA ILE A 165 -8.26 -9.95 9.19
C ILE A 165 -6.87 -10.31 8.68
N LEU A 166 -6.08 -9.34 8.20
CA LEU A 166 -4.71 -9.59 7.74
C LEU A 166 -3.82 -10.23 8.84
N LEU A 167 -3.92 -9.75 10.07
CA LEU A 167 -3.19 -10.34 11.21
C LEU A 167 -3.58 -11.81 11.43
N LEU A 168 -4.85 -12.13 11.29
CA LEU A 168 -5.36 -13.50 11.56
C LEU A 168 -5.11 -14.46 10.38
N THR A 169 -5.05 -13.96 9.14
CA THR A 169 -4.96 -14.81 7.95
C THR A 169 -3.53 -14.96 7.41
N ASN A 170 -2.67 -13.95 7.58
CA ASN A 170 -1.34 -13.94 6.96
C ASN A 170 -0.21 -14.35 7.91
N TYR A 171 -0.41 -14.29 9.22
CA TYR A 171 0.53 -14.89 10.18
C TYR A 171 0.17 -16.35 10.49
N PRO A 172 1.14 -17.19 10.86
CA PRO A 172 0.88 -18.48 11.48
C PRO A 172 0.00 -18.33 12.74
N ALA A 173 -0.90 -19.26 12.98
CA ALA A 173 -1.89 -19.18 14.08
C ALA A 173 -1.27 -18.89 15.46
N SER A 174 -0.10 -19.48 15.76
CA SER A 174 0.62 -19.23 17.01
C SER A 174 1.09 -17.78 17.19
N ILE A 175 1.50 -17.14 16.08
CA ILE A 175 1.91 -15.73 16.08
C ILE A 175 0.66 -14.84 16.16
N SER A 176 -0.37 -15.14 15.36
CA SER A 176 -1.64 -14.40 15.38
C SER A 176 -2.24 -14.36 16.78
N PHE A 177 -2.31 -15.50 17.45
CA PHE A 177 -2.84 -15.59 18.83
C PHE A 177 -2.03 -14.74 19.81
N ARG A 178 -0.69 -14.79 19.73
CA ARG A 178 0.20 -14.01 20.61
C ARG A 178 0.09 -12.50 20.38
N LEU A 179 -0.11 -12.08 19.11
CA LEU A 179 -0.19 -10.67 18.75
C LEU A 179 -1.60 -10.11 18.91
N PHE A 180 -2.63 -10.95 18.94
CA PHE A 180 -4.02 -10.52 18.98
C PHE A 180 -4.33 -9.65 20.19
N PHE A 181 -3.97 -10.07 21.40
CA PHE A 181 -4.28 -9.31 22.60
C PHE A 181 -3.57 -7.95 22.69
N PRO A 182 -2.25 -7.82 22.46
CA PRO A 182 -1.61 -6.51 22.37
C PRO A 182 -2.21 -5.63 21.29
N ARG A 183 -2.52 -6.20 20.12
CA ARG A 183 -3.13 -5.48 19.01
C ARG A 183 -4.52 -4.98 19.40
N PHE A 184 -5.36 -5.82 19.95
CA PHE A 184 -6.71 -5.44 20.39
C PHE A 184 -6.67 -4.33 21.45
N PHE A 185 -5.74 -4.39 22.39
CA PHE A 185 -5.56 -3.33 23.38
C PHE A 185 -5.17 -1.98 22.74
N LEU A 186 -4.27 -1.98 21.75
CA LEU A 186 -3.90 -0.78 21.00
C LEU A 186 -5.08 -0.20 20.21
N GLU A 187 -5.93 -1.05 19.64
CA GLU A 187 -7.16 -0.62 18.96
C GLU A 187 -8.15 0.04 19.92
N CYS A 188 -8.33 -0.53 21.12
CA CYS A 188 -9.19 0.08 22.13
C CYS A 188 -8.69 1.48 22.53
N ILE A 189 -7.37 1.67 22.71
CA ILE A 189 -6.78 2.99 22.98
C ILE A 189 -7.06 3.97 21.83
N SER A 190 -6.87 3.52 20.59
CA SER A 190 -7.12 4.35 19.41
C SER A 190 -8.59 4.76 19.30
N LEU A 191 -9.52 3.83 19.55
CA LEU A 191 -10.95 4.09 19.54
C LEU A 191 -11.37 5.10 20.62
N VAL A 192 -10.85 4.97 21.84
CA VAL A 192 -11.11 5.93 22.92
C VAL A 192 -10.63 7.32 22.52
N LYS A 193 -9.46 7.43 21.90
CA LYS A 193 -8.97 8.71 21.38
C LYS A 193 -9.91 9.31 20.34
N GLU A 194 -10.40 8.52 19.37
CA GLU A 194 -11.34 9.01 18.33
C GLU A 194 -12.70 9.45 18.90
N ILE A 195 -13.15 8.86 20.02
CA ILE A 195 -14.42 9.26 20.68
C ILE A 195 -14.24 10.58 21.46
N LEU A 196 -13.03 10.86 21.96
CA LEU A 196 -12.75 12.04 22.78
C LEU A 196 -12.31 13.27 21.96
N THR A 197 -12.05 13.13 20.65
CA THR A 197 -11.66 14.22 19.73
C THR A 197 -12.74 14.53 18.73
#